data_8fec4ff3c6545a0bc4791991773446cc
#
_entry.id   8fec4ff3c6545a0bc4791991773446cc
#
_cell.length_a   1.000
_cell.length_b   1.000
_cell.length_c   1.000
_cell.angle_alpha   90.00
_cell.angle_beta   90.00
_cell.angle_gamma   90.00
#
_symmetry.space_group_name_H-M   'P 1'
#
loop_
_entity.id
_entity.type
_entity.pdbx_description
1 polymer ?
#
loop_
_entity_poly.entity_id
_entity_poly.type
_entity_poly.pdbx_seq_one_letter_code
_entity_poly.pdbx_strand_id
1 'polypeptide(L)'
;MGDFNRVGIRKGCGRGIEKFPQAFETAGVQALKNAEQSRLILMDEVGRMESAAAQFSARMEALLDGSVPILGVVQKIADTPLTNAIRTHPNVRVLTVTKENREQMAQEVLRLISKELDRTTDSAGAIVFRGDTVLMIRAGSRWSFPKGHVEPGETLLQAASRETREETGIEAALLEDYPLPVPSAREDDRRTVWFYPARYLAGDLCAQKSEVSEAGWIKISDAAKRITFAPDRAAFLKALEIMKISR
;
A
#
# COMPACT_ATOMS: atom_id res chain seq x y z
N MET A 1 -1.30 -31.27 -19.97
CA MET A 1 -1.24 -29.81 -19.79
C MET A 1 -1.64 -29.20 -21.13
N GLY A 2 -2.79 -28.59 -21.21
CA GLY A 2 -3.31 -28.05 -22.47
C GLY A 2 -2.56 -26.80 -22.91
N ASP A 3 -2.46 -26.59 -24.21
CA ASP A 3 -1.77 -25.46 -24.87
C ASP A 3 -2.41 -24.06 -24.61
N PHE A 4 -3.32 -23.96 -23.65
CA PHE A 4 -4.17 -22.77 -23.45
C PHE A 4 -3.44 -21.49 -23.00
N ASN A 5 -2.22 -21.60 -22.46
CA ASN A 5 -1.44 -20.45 -21.98
C ASN A 5 -0.21 -20.16 -22.85
N ARG A 6 -0.11 -20.75 -24.04
CA ARG A 6 1.02 -20.51 -24.92
C ARG A 6 0.82 -19.23 -25.72
N VAL A 7 1.67 -18.23 -25.48
CA VAL A 7 1.61 -16.89 -26.11
C VAL A 7 2.36 -16.80 -27.43
N GLY A 8 3.19 -17.79 -27.73
CA GLY A 8 3.91 -17.88 -28.99
C GLY A 8 4.79 -19.13 -29.11
N ILE A 9 5.11 -19.53 -30.33
CA ILE A 9 6.01 -20.63 -30.64
C ILE A 9 7.11 -20.14 -31.58
N ARG A 10 8.37 -20.49 -31.27
CA ARG A 10 9.49 -20.26 -32.16
C ARG A 10 9.54 -21.42 -33.19
N LYS A 11 9.35 -21.10 -34.46
CA LYS A 11 9.41 -22.09 -35.55
C LYS A 11 10.85 -22.19 -36.08
N GLY A 12 11.50 -23.34 -35.84
CA GLY A 12 12.82 -23.69 -36.43
C GLY A 12 13.95 -22.72 -36.09
N CYS A 13 15.01 -22.74 -36.92
CA CYS A 13 16.15 -21.80 -36.81
C CYS A 13 15.89 -20.41 -37.40
N GLY A 14 14.65 -20.12 -37.84
CA GLY A 14 14.26 -18.83 -38.40
C GLY A 14 13.92 -17.79 -37.32
N ARG A 15 13.91 -16.50 -37.72
CA ARG A 15 13.58 -15.36 -36.84
C ARG A 15 12.06 -15.17 -36.59
N GLY A 16 11.22 -16.13 -37.01
CA GLY A 16 9.76 -16.03 -36.90
C GLY A 16 9.25 -16.59 -35.59
N ILE A 17 8.46 -15.81 -34.87
CA ILE A 17 7.65 -16.26 -33.72
C ILE A 17 6.20 -16.26 -34.19
N GLU A 18 5.52 -17.40 -34.10
CA GLU A 18 4.06 -17.44 -34.28
C GLU A 18 3.42 -16.89 -32.99
N LYS A 19 2.58 -15.88 -33.14
CA LYS A 19 1.92 -15.20 -32.00
C LYS A 19 0.53 -15.80 -31.81
N PHE A 20 0.12 -15.92 -30.57
CA PHE A 20 -1.22 -16.36 -30.20
C PHE A 20 -1.93 -15.25 -29.38
N PRO A 21 -2.43 -14.20 -30.05
CA PRO A 21 -3.11 -13.08 -29.37
C PRO A 21 -4.28 -13.55 -28.50
N GLN A 22 -4.93 -14.65 -28.90
CA GLN A 22 -6.05 -15.21 -28.17
C GLN A 22 -5.70 -15.60 -26.72
N ALA A 23 -4.47 -15.99 -26.44
CA ALA A 23 -4.02 -16.30 -25.07
C ALA A 23 -4.01 -15.04 -24.20
N PHE A 24 -3.64 -13.89 -24.76
CA PHE A 24 -3.72 -12.60 -24.04
C PHE A 24 -5.17 -12.14 -23.88
N GLU A 25 -6.03 -12.31 -24.89
CA GLU A 25 -7.45 -11.92 -24.81
C GLU A 25 -8.24 -12.77 -23.80
N THR A 26 -7.78 -13.97 -23.47
CA THR A 26 -8.42 -14.86 -22.50
C THR A 26 -7.67 -14.89 -21.18
N ALA A 27 -6.56 -15.63 -21.10
CA ALA A 27 -5.80 -15.82 -19.87
C ALA A 27 -5.16 -14.52 -19.37
N GLY A 28 -4.66 -13.67 -20.28
CA GLY A 28 -4.09 -12.37 -19.94
C GLY A 28 -5.12 -11.43 -19.31
N VAL A 29 -6.28 -11.27 -19.96
CA VAL A 29 -7.37 -10.45 -19.42
C VAL A 29 -7.88 -11.01 -18.08
N GLN A 30 -8.02 -12.34 -17.98
CA GLN A 30 -8.44 -12.98 -16.73
C GLN A 30 -7.43 -12.77 -15.60
N ALA A 31 -6.13 -12.80 -15.88
CA ALA A 31 -5.09 -12.51 -14.88
C ALA A 31 -5.16 -11.07 -14.35
N LEU A 32 -5.62 -10.13 -15.16
CA LEU A 32 -5.76 -8.72 -14.78
C LEU A 32 -7.14 -8.37 -14.19
N LYS A 33 -8.06 -9.34 -14.05
CA LYS A 33 -9.45 -9.08 -13.65
C LYS A 33 -9.60 -8.39 -12.30
N ASN A 34 -8.75 -8.74 -11.33
CA ASN A 34 -8.77 -8.20 -9.97
C ASN A 34 -7.46 -7.50 -9.61
N ALA A 35 -6.75 -6.99 -10.61
CA ALA A 35 -5.44 -6.38 -10.43
C ALA A 35 -5.49 -5.17 -9.47
N GLU A 36 -6.62 -4.45 -9.42
CA GLU A 36 -6.82 -3.32 -8.51
C GLU A 36 -6.87 -3.71 -7.02
N GLN A 37 -7.06 -4.98 -6.72
CA GLN A 37 -7.04 -5.51 -5.34
C GLN A 37 -5.64 -5.95 -4.91
N SER A 38 -4.67 -5.86 -5.81
CA SER A 38 -3.27 -6.24 -5.54
C SER A 38 -2.52 -5.07 -4.91
N ARG A 39 -1.46 -5.37 -4.15
CA ARG A 39 -0.54 -4.34 -3.63
C ARG A 39 0.46 -3.87 -4.69
N LEU A 40 0.78 -4.74 -5.64
CA LEU A 40 1.71 -4.50 -6.74
C LEU A 40 1.31 -5.38 -7.92
N ILE A 41 1.35 -4.82 -9.12
CA ILE A 41 1.18 -5.57 -10.38
C ILE A 41 2.57 -5.76 -10.99
N LEU A 42 2.92 -7.01 -11.32
CA LEU A 42 4.16 -7.34 -12.02
C LEU A 42 3.87 -7.74 -13.46
N MET A 43 4.60 -7.13 -14.39
CA MET A 43 4.50 -7.40 -15.81
C MET A 43 5.89 -7.77 -16.35
N ASP A 44 6.11 -9.05 -16.62
CA ASP A 44 7.44 -9.58 -16.96
C ASP A 44 7.99 -8.89 -18.21
N GLU A 45 7.31 -8.98 -19.34
CA GLU A 45 7.73 -8.29 -20.56
C GLU A 45 6.52 -7.87 -21.40
N VAL A 46 6.44 -6.60 -21.75
CA VAL A 46 5.47 -6.06 -22.70
C VAL A 46 6.18 -5.67 -24.00
N GLY A 47 5.72 -6.21 -25.11
CA GLY A 47 6.43 -6.00 -26.37
C GLY A 47 5.56 -6.15 -27.61
N ARG A 48 6.00 -7.01 -28.51
CA ARG A 48 5.34 -7.26 -29.80
C ARG A 48 4.30 -8.37 -29.74
N MET A 49 4.33 -9.19 -28.70
CA MET A 49 3.46 -10.38 -28.61
C MET A 49 2.00 -9.97 -28.36
N GLU A 50 1.80 -8.98 -27.52
CA GLU A 50 0.49 -8.46 -27.07
C GLU A 50 -0.17 -7.53 -28.09
N SER A 51 0.57 -7.11 -29.12
CA SER A 51 0.16 -6.01 -30.03
C SER A 51 -1.16 -6.25 -30.81
N ALA A 52 -1.62 -7.49 -30.88
CA ALA A 52 -2.89 -7.84 -31.54
C ALA A 52 -4.00 -8.20 -30.54
N ALA A 53 -3.76 -8.07 -29.22
CA ALA A 53 -4.70 -8.38 -28.16
C ALA A 53 -5.36 -7.08 -27.65
N ALA A 54 -6.45 -6.68 -28.28
CA ALA A 54 -7.07 -5.37 -28.06
C ALA A 54 -7.66 -5.22 -26.64
N GLN A 55 -8.34 -6.25 -26.11
CA GLN A 55 -8.92 -6.20 -24.76
C GLN A 55 -7.83 -6.18 -23.70
N PHE A 56 -6.78 -6.98 -23.87
CA PHE A 56 -5.63 -6.98 -22.99
C PHE A 56 -4.95 -5.60 -22.97
N SER A 57 -4.70 -5.01 -24.15
CA SER A 57 -4.09 -3.68 -24.28
C SER A 57 -4.94 -2.61 -23.60
N ALA A 58 -6.24 -2.57 -23.86
CA ALA A 58 -7.16 -1.63 -23.22
C ALA A 58 -7.20 -1.79 -21.68
N ARG A 59 -7.16 -3.03 -21.21
CA ARG A 59 -7.10 -3.30 -19.77
C ARG A 59 -5.79 -2.82 -19.14
N MET A 60 -4.68 -3.03 -19.82
CA MET A 60 -3.36 -2.54 -19.41
C MET A 60 -3.34 -1.01 -19.31
N GLU A 61 -3.82 -0.32 -20.33
CA GLU A 61 -3.90 1.14 -20.32
C GLU A 61 -4.75 1.67 -19.17
N ALA A 62 -5.92 1.07 -18.92
CA ALA A 62 -6.77 1.45 -17.78
C ALA A 62 -6.08 1.27 -16.42
N LEU A 63 -5.20 0.28 -16.27
CA LEU A 63 -4.44 0.07 -15.03
C LEU A 63 -3.36 1.15 -14.81
N LEU A 64 -2.85 1.81 -15.86
CA LEU A 64 -1.89 2.91 -15.73
C LEU A 64 -2.50 4.15 -15.06
N ASP A 65 -3.82 4.33 -15.16
CA ASP A 65 -4.58 5.38 -14.47
C ASP A 65 -5.01 4.97 -13.05
N GLY A 66 -4.78 3.70 -12.69
CA GLY A 66 -5.14 3.13 -11.40
C GLY A 66 -4.26 3.59 -10.25
N SER A 67 -4.62 3.16 -9.04
CA SER A 67 -3.88 3.48 -7.81
C SER A 67 -2.84 2.42 -7.43
N VAL A 68 -2.93 1.21 -8.00
CA VAL A 68 -1.99 0.12 -7.70
C VAL A 68 -0.69 0.33 -8.46
N PRO A 69 0.47 0.33 -7.80
CA PRO A 69 1.75 0.45 -8.48
C PRO A 69 2.01 -0.72 -9.43
N ILE A 70 2.59 -0.42 -10.57
CA ILE A 70 2.93 -1.41 -11.61
C ILE A 70 4.42 -1.38 -11.83
N LEU A 71 5.07 -2.54 -11.72
CA LEU A 71 6.44 -2.76 -12.17
C LEU A 71 6.41 -3.62 -13.42
N GLY A 72 6.90 -3.09 -14.53
CA GLY A 72 6.92 -3.83 -15.78
C GLY A 72 8.21 -3.65 -16.57
N VAL A 73 8.48 -4.61 -17.45
CA VAL A 73 9.54 -4.52 -18.46
C VAL A 73 8.90 -4.28 -19.80
N VAL A 74 9.37 -3.25 -20.51
CA VAL A 74 8.95 -2.93 -21.87
C VAL A 74 10.11 -3.17 -22.84
N GLN A 75 9.89 -3.97 -23.87
CA GLN A 75 10.90 -4.25 -24.89
C GLN A 75 11.39 -2.94 -25.55
N LYS A 76 12.70 -2.66 -25.47
CA LYS A 76 13.31 -1.43 -25.99
C LYS A 76 12.98 -1.16 -27.47
N ILE A 77 13.00 -2.24 -28.28
CA ILE A 77 12.83 -2.17 -29.73
C ILE A 77 11.37 -2.40 -30.20
N ALA A 78 10.46 -2.64 -29.27
CA ALA A 78 9.06 -2.81 -29.65
C ALA A 78 8.43 -1.42 -29.89
N ASP A 79 7.92 -1.23 -31.09
CA ASP A 79 7.17 -0.05 -31.51
C ASP A 79 5.74 -0.51 -31.82
N THR A 80 4.90 -0.53 -30.78
CA THR A 80 3.49 -0.92 -30.87
C THR A 80 2.64 0.14 -30.17
N PRO A 81 1.34 0.25 -30.52
CA PRO A 81 0.47 1.21 -29.83
C PRO A 81 0.54 1.09 -28.31
N LEU A 82 0.47 -0.11 -27.74
CA LEU A 82 0.56 -0.35 -26.31
C LEU A 82 1.90 0.10 -25.72
N THR A 83 3.03 -0.29 -26.33
CA THR A 83 4.35 0.09 -25.80
C THR A 83 4.59 1.60 -25.89
N ASN A 84 4.02 2.27 -26.87
CA ASN A 84 4.08 3.72 -27.00
C ASN A 84 3.19 4.40 -25.96
N ALA A 85 1.96 3.93 -25.78
CA ALA A 85 1.06 4.40 -24.73
C ALA A 85 1.72 4.32 -23.36
N ILE A 86 2.33 3.15 -23.01
CA ILE A 86 3.04 2.99 -21.75
C ILE A 86 4.19 3.99 -21.61
N ARG A 87 5.04 4.17 -22.63
CA ARG A 87 6.21 5.04 -22.54
C ARG A 87 5.89 6.53 -22.41
N THR A 88 4.76 6.95 -22.95
CA THR A 88 4.34 8.37 -22.96
C THR A 88 3.31 8.68 -21.87
N HIS A 89 2.86 7.69 -21.12
CA HIS A 89 1.85 7.88 -20.08
C HIS A 89 2.37 8.76 -18.94
N PRO A 90 1.62 9.77 -18.49
CA PRO A 90 2.09 10.72 -17.46
C PRO A 90 2.41 10.06 -16.10
N ASN A 91 1.75 8.95 -15.79
CA ASN A 91 1.99 8.21 -14.54
C ASN A 91 3.13 7.18 -14.65
N VAL A 92 3.79 7.06 -15.81
CA VAL A 92 4.85 6.07 -16.03
C VAL A 92 6.23 6.70 -15.98
N ARG A 93 7.10 6.11 -15.16
CA ARG A 93 8.52 6.44 -15.14
C ARG A 93 9.31 5.36 -15.90
N VAL A 94 9.89 5.71 -17.02
CA VAL A 94 10.72 4.81 -17.83
C VAL A 94 12.16 4.86 -17.36
N LEU A 95 12.73 3.69 -17.03
CA LEU A 95 14.13 3.52 -16.68
C LEU A 95 14.82 2.67 -17.75
N THR A 96 15.92 3.14 -18.32
CA THR A 96 16.69 2.37 -19.29
C THR A 96 17.73 1.51 -18.59
N VAL A 97 17.58 0.18 -18.74
CA VAL A 97 18.52 -0.80 -18.19
C VAL A 97 19.50 -1.25 -19.28
N THR A 98 20.80 -1.20 -18.96
CA THR A 98 21.91 -1.69 -19.78
C THR A 98 22.69 -2.76 -19.03
N LYS A 99 23.64 -3.40 -19.69
CA LYS A 99 24.52 -4.38 -19.02
C LYS A 99 25.38 -3.73 -17.93
N GLU A 100 25.75 -2.48 -18.13
CA GLU A 100 26.67 -1.72 -17.26
C GLU A 100 25.94 -1.19 -16.02
N ASN A 101 24.66 -0.84 -16.12
CA ASN A 101 23.92 -0.18 -15.04
C ASN A 101 22.89 -1.08 -14.35
N ARG A 102 22.73 -2.36 -14.75
CA ARG A 102 21.62 -3.22 -14.30
C ARG A 102 21.54 -3.39 -12.77
N GLU A 103 22.68 -3.48 -12.09
CA GLU A 103 22.70 -3.68 -10.64
C GLU A 103 22.29 -2.40 -9.90
N GLN A 104 22.80 -1.25 -10.36
CA GLN A 104 22.37 0.05 -9.83
C GLN A 104 20.89 0.29 -10.10
N MET A 105 20.38 -0.06 -11.29
CA MET A 105 18.96 0.10 -11.62
C MET A 105 18.09 -0.84 -10.82
N ALA A 106 18.54 -2.06 -10.52
CA ALA A 106 17.79 -2.95 -9.64
C ALA A 106 17.58 -2.35 -8.24
N GLN A 107 18.61 -1.76 -7.65
CA GLN A 107 18.51 -1.06 -6.36
C GLN A 107 17.59 0.15 -6.43
N GLU A 108 17.71 0.96 -7.50
CA GLU A 108 16.81 2.13 -7.69
C GLU A 108 15.35 1.71 -7.88
N VAL A 109 15.08 0.64 -8.64
CA VAL A 109 13.73 0.08 -8.80
C VAL A 109 13.17 -0.39 -7.48
N LEU A 110 13.95 -1.15 -6.69
CA LEU A 110 13.53 -1.60 -5.36
C LEU A 110 13.20 -0.41 -4.45
N ARG A 111 14.06 0.62 -4.44
CA ARG A 111 13.82 1.84 -3.67
C ARG A 111 12.54 2.56 -4.08
N LEU A 112 12.27 2.67 -5.39
CA LEU A 112 11.06 3.30 -5.92
C LEU A 112 9.80 2.51 -5.57
N ILE A 113 9.85 1.18 -5.74
CA ILE A 113 8.72 0.30 -5.42
C ILE A 113 8.44 0.31 -3.93
N SER A 114 9.47 0.19 -3.07
CA SER A 114 9.27 0.29 -1.61
C SER A 114 8.60 1.61 -1.23
N LYS A 115 9.10 2.73 -1.78
CA LYS A 115 8.50 4.04 -1.52
C LYS A 115 7.03 4.12 -1.98
N GLU A 116 6.70 3.53 -3.12
CA GLU A 116 5.32 3.55 -3.64
C GLU A 116 4.41 2.61 -2.84
N LEU A 117 4.89 1.43 -2.45
CA LEU A 117 4.17 0.53 -1.57
C LEU A 117 3.91 1.16 -0.19
N ASP A 118 4.88 1.88 0.36
CA ASP A 118 4.70 2.63 1.61
C ASP A 118 3.62 3.72 1.47
N ARG A 119 3.51 4.36 0.31
CA ARG A 119 2.50 5.41 0.03
C ARG A 119 1.09 4.87 -0.17
N THR A 120 0.94 3.62 -0.57
CA THR A 120 -0.36 2.99 -0.88
C THR A 120 -0.80 1.97 0.16
N THR A 121 0.08 1.58 1.07
CA THR A 121 -0.25 0.63 2.13
C THR A 121 -0.96 1.35 3.27
N ASP A 122 -2.19 0.95 3.54
CA ASP A 122 -2.94 1.43 4.69
C ASP A 122 -2.17 1.17 5.99
N SER A 123 -2.44 2.01 6.98
CA SER A 123 -1.94 1.85 8.34
C SER A 123 -3.11 1.57 9.28
N ALA A 124 -2.83 0.88 10.35
CA ALA A 124 -3.82 0.66 11.40
C ALA A 124 -3.22 0.95 12.78
N GLY A 125 -4.08 1.36 13.71
CA GLY A 125 -3.66 1.71 15.05
C GLY A 125 -4.82 1.74 16.04
N ALA A 126 -4.53 2.06 17.30
CA ALA A 126 -5.54 2.08 18.34
C ALA A 126 -5.56 3.40 19.13
N ILE A 127 -6.77 3.83 19.48
CA ILE A 127 -7.02 4.90 20.46
C ILE A 127 -7.38 4.23 21.78
N VAL A 128 -6.36 3.99 22.62
CA VAL A 128 -6.47 3.18 23.83
C VAL A 128 -6.79 4.06 25.04
N PHE A 129 -7.88 3.75 25.72
CA PHE A 129 -8.33 4.46 26.92
C PHE A 129 -8.05 3.65 28.19
N ARG A 130 -7.61 4.34 29.25
CA ARG A 130 -7.41 3.81 30.60
C ARG A 130 -7.90 4.84 31.63
N GLY A 131 -9.09 4.62 32.19
CA GLY A 131 -9.73 5.59 33.08
C GLY A 131 -9.96 6.93 32.37
N ASP A 132 -9.43 8.01 32.94
CA ASP A 132 -9.50 9.38 32.43
C ASP A 132 -8.34 9.76 31.50
N THR A 133 -7.56 8.76 31.05
CA THR A 133 -6.39 8.95 30.18
C THR A 133 -6.52 8.21 28.86
N VAL A 134 -5.79 8.69 27.87
CA VAL A 134 -5.61 8.05 26.55
C VAL A 134 -4.13 7.86 26.25
N LEU A 135 -3.78 6.73 25.64
CA LEU A 135 -2.43 6.43 25.21
C LEU A 135 -2.10 7.27 23.98
N MET A 136 -1.01 8.00 24.06
CA MET A 136 -0.51 8.82 22.96
C MET A 136 0.98 8.58 22.75
N ILE A 137 1.42 8.72 21.52
CA ILE A 137 2.81 8.68 21.10
C ILE A 137 3.23 10.00 20.47
N ARG A 138 4.52 10.30 20.54
CA ARG A 138 5.11 11.45 19.84
C ARG A 138 6.14 10.96 18.82
N ALA A 139 5.90 11.28 17.55
CA ALA A 139 6.83 11.09 16.46
C ALA A 139 7.30 12.46 15.95
N GLY A 140 8.57 12.78 16.16
CA GLY A 140 9.09 14.12 15.94
C GLY A 140 8.38 15.17 16.81
N SER A 141 7.74 16.15 16.19
CA SER A 141 6.99 17.21 16.88
C SER A 141 5.49 16.92 17.08
N ARG A 142 4.99 15.79 16.58
CA ARG A 142 3.55 15.50 16.52
C ARG A 142 3.14 14.47 17.56
N TRP A 143 2.04 14.80 18.25
CA TRP A 143 1.33 13.85 19.09
C TRP A 143 0.20 13.16 18.29
N SER A 144 0.13 11.84 18.35
CA SER A 144 -0.87 10.99 17.70
C SER A 144 -1.09 9.73 18.54
N PHE A 145 -1.69 8.71 17.93
CA PHE A 145 -1.93 7.42 18.53
C PHE A 145 -0.99 6.36 17.92
N PRO A 146 -0.69 5.26 18.64
CA PRO A 146 0.12 4.18 18.11
C PRO A 146 -0.50 3.61 16.84
N LYS A 147 0.32 3.43 15.79
CA LYS A 147 -0.10 2.97 14.47
C LYS A 147 1.09 2.65 13.57
N GLY A 148 0.93 1.73 12.67
CA GLY A 148 1.90 1.45 11.63
C GLY A 148 1.30 0.74 10.42
N HIS A 149 2.15 0.32 9.51
CA HIS A 149 1.73 -0.27 8.25
C HIS A 149 1.12 -1.67 8.44
N VAL A 150 0.10 -1.96 7.64
CA VAL A 150 -0.46 -3.30 7.56
C VAL A 150 0.51 -4.21 6.81
N GLU A 151 0.95 -5.30 7.42
CA GLU A 151 1.86 -6.26 6.81
C GLU A 151 1.14 -7.23 5.85
N PRO A 152 1.86 -7.88 4.92
CA PRO A 152 1.28 -8.85 4.01
C PRO A 152 0.56 -9.99 4.74
N GLY A 153 -0.74 -10.17 4.44
CA GLY A 153 -1.58 -11.20 5.06
C GLY A 153 -2.17 -10.83 6.42
N GLU A 154 -1.88 -9.64 6.92
CA GLU A 154 -2.40 -9.12 8.17
C GLU A 154 -3.73 -8.38 7.93
N THR A 155 -4.67 -8.52 8.83
CA THR A 155 -5.87 -7.67 8.85
C THR A 155 -5.58 -6.33 9.51
N LEU A 156 -6.40 -5.31 9.24
CA LEU A 156 -6.31 -4.00 9.91
C LEU A 156 -6.31 -4.10 11.44
N LEU A 157 -7.12 -5.01 11.98
CA LEU A 157 -7.24 -5.23 13.42
C LEU A 157 -5.97 -5.85 14.01
N GLN A 158 -5.38 -6.83 13.30
CA GLN A 158 -4.12 -7.45 13.70
C GLN A 158 -2.99 -6.44 13.68
N ALA A 159 -2.89 -5.62 12.62
CA ALA A 159 -1.92 -4.53 12.53
C ALA A 159 -2.08 -3.53 13.67
N ALA A 160 -3.30 -3.07 13.95
CA ALA A 160 -3.56 -2.14 15.04
C ALA A 160 -3.14 -2.69 16.41
N SER A 161 -3.38 -3.98 16.67
CA SER A 161 -2.97 -4.65 17.90
C SER A 161 -1.44 -4.80 18.00
N ARG A 162 -0.79 -5.27 16.93
CA ARG A 162 0.66 -5.44 16.85
C ARG A 162 1.38 -4.11 17.04
N GLU A 163 1.04 -3.09 16.27
CA GLU A 163 1.67 -1.76 16.33
C GLU A 163 1.50 -1.10 17.70
N THR A 164 0.31 -1.21 18.30
CA THR A 164 0.09 -0.69 19.66
C THR A 164 1.05 -1.32 20.65
N ARG A 165 1.24 -2.64 20.57
CA ARG A 165 2.15 -3.35 21.46
C ARG A 165 3.62 -3.03 21.16
N GLU A 166 4.02 -2.96 19.89
CA GLU A 166 5.39 -2.70 19.48
C GLU A 166 5.84 -1.28 19.83
N GLU A 167 5.02 -0.27 19.54
CA GLU A 167 5.37 1.13 19.80
C GLU A 167 5.29 1.51 21.29
N THR A 168 4.47 0.82 22.10
CA THR A 168 4.14 1.27 23.45
C THR A 168 4.25 0.22 24.55
N GLY A 169 4.39 -1.07 24.24
CA GLY A 169 4.34 -2.17 25.20
C GLY A 169 2.94 -2.49 25.73
N ILE A 170 1.88 -1.82 25.23
CA ILE A 170 0.53 -1.93 25.75
C ILE A 170 -0.31 -2.92 24.95
N GLU A 171 -1.03 -3.77 25.66
CA GLU A 171 -2.06 -4.65 25.13
C GLU A 171 -3.44 -4.01 25.35
N ALA A 172 -4.29 -4.04 24.31
CA ALA A 172 -5.59 -3.39 24.34
C ALA A 172 -6.70 -4.27 23.71
N ALA A 173 -7.91 -4.17 24.23
CA ALA A 173 -9.12 -4.72 23.64
C ALA A 173 -9.68 -3.73 22.63
N LEU A 174 -9.52 -4.02 21.35
CA LEU A 174 -10.01 -3.19 20.25
C LEU A 174 -11.50 -3.43 20.02
N LEU A 175 -12.25 -2.37 19.71
CA LEU A 175 -13.65 -2.44 19.29
C LEU A 175 -13.72 -2.63 17.77
N GLU A 176 -13.79 -3.88 17.32
CA GLU A 176 -13.71 -4.32 15.92
C GLU A 176 -14.73 -3.66 15.01
N ASP A 177 -15.96 -3.47 15.50
CA ASP A 177 -17.09 -2.94 14.73
C ASP A 177 -17.03 -1.41 14.51
N TYR A 178 -15.99 -0.74 15.04
CA TYR A 178 -15.90 0.72 15.01
C TYR A 178 -14.59 1.24 14.43
N PRO A 179 -14.21 0.87 13.20
CA PRO A 179 -13.05 1.44 12.55
C PRO A 179 -13.27 2.92 12.23
N LEU A 180 -12.30 3.75 12.55
CA LEU A 180 -12.29 5.19 12.31
C LEU A 180 -11.25 5.52 11.24
N PRO A 181 -11.66 5.70 9.97
CA PRO A 181 -10.74 6.04 8.89
C PRO A 181 -10.27 7.49 8.99
N VAL A 182 -8.97 7.69 8.87
CA VAL A 182 -8.30 8.98 8.88
C VAL A 182 -7.39 9.08 7.67
N PRO A 183 -7.50 10.12 6.82
CA PRO A 183 -6.60 10.30 5.70
C PRO A 183 -5.16 10.51 6.20
N SER A 184 -4.17 10.08 5.42
CA SER A 184 -2.78 10.38 5.72
C SER A 184 -2.54 11.89 5.80
N ALA A 185 -1.58 12.29 6.64
CA ALA A 185 -1.23 13.69 6.84
C ALA A 185 -0.37 14.29 5.71
N ARG A 186 0.05 13.49 4.73
CA ARG A 186 0.87 13.94 3.58
C ARG A 186 -0.04 14.12 2.38
N GLU A 187 0.05 15.25 1.68
CA GLU A 187 -0.84 15.60 0.54
C GLU A 187 -0.76 14.61 -0.61
N ASP A 188 0.39 14.00 -0.84
CA ASP A 188 0.63 13.03 -1.91
C ASP A 188 0.48 11.57 -1.47
N ASP A 189 0.00 11.33 -0.24
CA ASP A 189 -0.14 10.02 0.37
C ASP A 189 -1.59 9.54 0.29
N ARG A 190 -1.82 8.43 -0.40
CA ARG A 190 -3.14 7.83 -0.62
C ARG A 190 -3.57 6.87 0.49
N ARG A 191 -2.75 6.73 1.54
CA ARG A 191 -3.03 5.81 2.65
C ARG A 191 -4.17 6.31 3.51
N THR A 192 -4.93 5.36 4.02
CA THR A 192 -5.85 5.57 5.12
C THR A 192 -5.24 5.00 6.41
N VAL A 193 -5.33 5.74 7.49
CA VAL A 193 -5.03 5.24 8.82
C VAL A 193 -6.34 4.81 9.47
N TRP A 194 -6.46 3.54 9.82
CA TRP A 194 -7.63 2.96 10.46
C TRP A 194 -7.41 2.87 11.97
N PHE A 195 -7.99 3.79 12.73
CA PHE A 195 -7.95 3.72 14.19
C PHE A 195 -9.13 2.93 14.75
N TYR A 196 -8.84 2.11 15.76
CA TYR A 196 -9.86 1.40 16.53
C TYR A 196 -9.90 1.96 17.95
N PRO A 197 -11.08 2.38 18.46
CA PRO A 197 -11.25 2.65 19.88
C PRO A 197 -10.93 1.37 20.68
N ALA A 198 -10.21 1.52 21.78
CA ALA A 198 -9.76 0.36 22.55
C ALA A 198 -9.72 0.63 24.06
N ARG A 199 -9.82 -0.43 24.86
CA ARG A 199 -9.61 -0.41 26.31
C ARG A 199 -8.26 -1.03 26.65
N TYR A 200 -7.54 -0.40 27.56
CA TYR A 200 -6.33 -0.98 28.12
C TYR A 200 -6.64 -2.36 28.77
N LEU A 201 -5.81 -3.34 28.49
CA LEU A 201 -5.88 -4.67 29.11
C LEU A 201 -4.69 -4.92 30.02
N ALA A 202 -3.47 -4.80 29.48
CA ALA A 202 -2.23 -5.15 30.17
C ALA A 202 -1.04 -4.41 29.57
N GLY A 203 0.15 -4.63 30.16
CA GLY A 203 1.43 -4.14 29.69
C GLY A 203 1.91 -2.90 30.42
N ASP A 204 3.23 -2.72 30.41
CA ASP A 204 3.91 -1.55 30.95
C ASP A 204 4.36 -0.64 29.80
N LEU A 205 4.21 0.65 30.00
CA LEU A 205 4.54 1.65 29.00
C LEU A 205 6.04 1.64 28.67
N CYS A 206 6.37 1.25 27.46
CA CYS A 206 7.73 1.21 26.93
C CYS A 206 7.75 1.75 25.50
N ALA A 207 8.25 2.97 25.29
CA ALA A 207 8.34 3.56 23.97
C ALA A 207 9.43 2.88 23.13
N GLN A 208 9.08 2.47 21.90
CA GLN A 208 10.05 1.95 20.92
C GLN A 208 10.87 3.11 20.34
N LYS A 209 12.06 3.32 20.87
CA LYS A 209 12.91 4.50 20.59
C LYS A 209 13.34 4.68 19.13
N SER A 210 13.22 3.66 18.29
CA SER A 210 13.56 3.77 16.85
C SER A 210 12.54 4.59 16.05
N GLU A 211 11.26 4.59 16.45
CA GLU A 211 10.15 5.21 15.71
C GLU A 211 9.40 6.25 16.52
N VAL A 212 9.33 6.06 17.83
CA VAL A 212 8.56 6.88 18.77
C VAL A 212 9.51 7.56 19.76
N SER A 213 9.52 8.89 19.78
CA SER A 213 10.38 9.64 20.70
C SER A 213 9.84 9.67 22.13
N GLU A 214 8.53 9.51 22.30
CA GLU A 214 7.86 9.53 23.60
C GLU A 214 6.53 8.79 23.52
N ALA A 215 6.17 8.01 24.55
CA ALA A 215 4.85 7.43 24.71
C ALA A 215 4.34 7.77 26.11
N GLY A 216 3.03 8.03 26.27
CA GLY A 216 2.50 8.44 27.56
C GLY A 216 0.97 8.30 27.66
N TRP A 217 0.50 8.15 28.90
CA TRP A 217 -0.89 8.28 29.26
C TRP A 217 -1.22 9.74 29.51
N ILE A 218 -2.00 10.34 28.60
CA ILE A 218 -2.35 11.76 28.63
C ILE A 218 -3.80 11.91 29.11
N LYS A 219 -4.06 12.87 30.00
CA LYS A 219 -5.45 13.15 30.39
C LYS A 219 -6.30 13.51 29.19
N ILE A 220 -7.51 12.98 29.13
CA ILE A 220 -8.45 13.19 28.03
C ILE A 220 -8.70 14.67 27.79
N SER A 221 -8.80 15.47 28.85
CA SER A 221 -8.95 16.94 28.79
C SER A 221 -7.80 17.66 28.07
N ASP A 222 -6.61 17.09 28.08
CA ASP A 222 -5.40 17.67 27.48
C ASP A 222 -5.06 17.07 26.12
N ALA A 223 -5.50 15.83 25.87
CA ALA A 223 -5.21 15.09 24.63
C ALA A 223 -5.69 15.87 23.38
N ALA A 224 -6.93 16.37 23.40
CA ALA A 224 -7.49 17.14 22.28
C ALA A 224 -6.69 18.39 21.93
N LYS A 225 -6.01 19.01 22.91
CA LYS A 225 -5.15 20.18 22.71
C LYS A 225 -3.79 19.83 22.12
N ARG A 226 -3.27 18.61 22.43
CA ARG A 226 -1.98 18.12 21.93
C ARG A 226 -2.05 17.61 20.49
N ILE A 227 -3.20 17.10 20.04
CA ILE A 227 -3.39 16.60 18.69
C ILE A 227 -3.44 17.77 17.72
N THR A 228 -2.40 17.93 16.91
CA THR A 228 -2.29 19.02 15.93
C THR A 228 -2.97 18.71 14.61
N PHE A 229 -3.06 17.44 14.22
CA PHE A 229 -3.70 17.01 12.99
C PHE A 229 -5.21 16.87 13.18
N ALA A 230 -5.98 17.68 12.45
CA ALA A 230 -7.42 17.77 12.62
C ALA A 230 -8.17 16.42 12.43
N PRO A 231 -7.83 15.57 11.45
CA PRO A 231 -8.46 14.25 11.29
C PRO A 231 -8.21 13.30 12.48
N ASP A 232 -6.98 13.25 13.03
CA ASP A 232 -6.69 12.48 14.25
C ASP A 232 -7.54 12.96 15.43
N ARG A 233 -7.72 14.29 15.54
CA ARG A 233 -8.56 14.88 16.58
C ARG A 233 -10.03 14.50 16.40
N ALA A 234 -10.53 14.49 15.16
CA ALA A 234 -11.89 14.07 14.87
C ALA A 234 -12.11 12.58 15.24
N ALA A 235 -11.16 11.72 14.88
CA ALA A 235 -11.19 10.30 15.27
C ALA A 235 -11.18 10.13 16.79
N PHE A 236 -10.34 10.88 17.51
CA PHE A 236 -10.31 10.86 18.98
C PHE A 236 -11.65 11.26 19.61
N LEU A 237 -12.27 12.35 19.13
CA LEU A 237 -13.58 12.78 19.62
C LEU A 237 -14.66 11.74 19.35
N LYS A 238 -14.62 11.11 18.18
CA LYS A 238 -15.53 10.03 17.83
C LYS A 238 -15.32 8.78 18.68
N ALA A 239 -14.07 8.44 18.98
CA ALA A 239 -13.73 7.35 19.88
C ALA A 239 -14.28 7.58 21.30
N LEU A 240 -14.23 8.82 21.82
CA LEU A 240 -14.84 9.16 23.13
C LEU A 240 -16.34 8.91 23.14
N GLU A 241 -17.06 9.29 22.07
CA GLU A 241 -18.50 9.04 21.93
C GLU A 241 -18.80 7.55 21.94
N ILE A 242 -18.07 6.76 21.13
CA ILE A 242 -18.23 5.30 21.04
C ILE A 242 -17.96 4.65 22.41
N MET A 243 -16.93 5.07 23.09
CA MET A 243 -16.53 4.54 24.41
C MET A 243 -17.44 5.05 25.54
N LYS A 244 -18.34 6.01 25.27
CA LYS A 244 -19.20 6.69 26.28
C LYS A 244 -18.39 7.31 27.41
N ILE A 245 -17.28 7.94 27.07
CA ILE A 245 -16.37 8.62 28.01
C ILE A 245 -16.69 10.11 27.97
N SER A 246 -16.92 10.72 29.14
CA SER A 246 -17.09 12.17 29.26
C SER A 246 -15.78 12.91 28.99
N ARG A 247 -15.86 14.11 28.43
CA ARG A 247 -14.72 14.97 28.11
C ARG A 247 -14.16 15.66 29.34
#